data_ffe65256335e87ac0a484046d41e1fdd
#
_entry.id   ffe65256335e87ac0a484046d41e1fdd
#
_cell.length_a   1.000
_cell.length_b   1.000
_cell.length_c   1.000
_cell.angle_alpha   90.00
_cell.angle_beta   90.00
_cell.angle_gamma   90.00
#
_symmetry.space_group_name_H-M   'P 1'
#
loop_
_entity.id
_entity.type
_entity.pdbx_description
1 polymer ?
#
loop_
_entity_poly.entity_id
_entity_poly.type
_entity_poly.pdbx_seq_one_letter_code
_entity_poly.pdbx_strand_id
1 'polypeptide(L)'
;MIVLQNKKISICREITVAPEIVWDILTDTLLWSSWGPSLVDVQCRDRYIRLGSKGRVKTLLSFWLPFDIIEFRQMDFWNWRVGALEATGHKIIHDTDNSCTLCFDMPWWAVFYLPVCWLALNRIDTLAMIQVHSH
;
A
#
# COMPACT_ATOMS: atom_id res chain seq x y z
N MET A 1 -6.58 -11.87 -6.95
CA MET A 1 -7.16 -11.69 -8.29
C MET A 1 -6.39 -10.62 -9.05
N ILE A 2 -6.07 -10.87 -10.30
CA ILE A 2 -5.33 -9.92 -11.15
C ILE A 2 -6.26 -9.46 -12.26
N VAL A 3 -6.36 -8.15 -12.44
CA VAL A 3 -7.25 -7.53 -13.44
C VAL A 3 -6.45 -6.55 -14.28
N LEU A 4 -6.57 -6.64 -15.60
CA LEU A 4 -6.00 -5.67 -16.54
C LEU A 4 -7.14 -4.81 -17.09
N GLN A 5 -7.07 -3.50 -16.85
CA GLN A 5 -8.10 -2.56 -17.28
C GLN A 5 -7.49 -1.17 -17.53
N ASN A 6 -7.82 -0.56 -18.67
CA ASN A 6 -7.34 0.78 -19.02
C ASN A 6 -5.82 0.94 -18.92
N LYS A 7 -5.08 -0.07 -19.42
CA LYS A 7 -3.61 -0.11 -19.39
C LYS A 7 -3.02 -0.12 -17.99
N LYS A 8 -3.81 -0.49 -16.98
CA LYS A 8 -3.37 -0.70 -15.60
C LYS A 8 -3.63 -2.13 -15.19
N ILE A 9 -2.71 -2.66 -14.38
CA ILE A 9 -2.87 -3.98 -13.78
C ILE A 9 -3.16 -3.77 -12.30
N SER A 10 -4.19 -4.44 -11.82
CA SER A 10 -4.53 -4.46 -10.40
C SER A 10 -4.38 -5.86 -9.86
N ILE A 11 -3.74 -5.99 -8.71
CA ILE A 11 -3.72 -7.23 -7.95
C ILE A 11 -4.45 -6.99 -6.64
N CYS A 12 -5.41 -7.86 -6.33
CA CYS A 12 -6.31 -7.69 -5.19
C CYS A 12 -6.30 -8.91 -4.30
N ARG A 13 -6.55 -8.68 -3.01
CA ARG A 13 -6.68 -9.72 -2.00
C ARG A 13 -7.84 -9.39 -1.07
N GLU A 14 -8.72 -10.36 -0.85
CA GLU A 14 -9.76 -10.27 0.17
C GLU A 14 -9.14 -10.52 1.55
N ILE A 15 -9.43 -9.63 2.50
CA ILE A 15 -8.91 -9.70 3.87
C ILE A 15 -10.12 -9.71 4.81
N THR A 16 -10.24 -10.75 5.64
CA THR A 16 -11.35 -10.93 6.57
C THR A 16 -11.10 -10.18 7.87
N VAL A 17 -10.85 -8.89 7.75
CA VAL A 17 -10.62 -7.95 8.85
C VAL A 17 -11.35 -6.65 8.50
N ALA A 18 -11.79 -5.92 9.51
CA ALA A 18 -12.50 -4.66 9.31
C ALA A 18 -11.68 -3.69 8.45
N PRO A 19 -12.33 -3.00 7.50
CA PRO A 19 -11.62 -2.07 6.60
C PRO A 19 -10.78 -1.02 7.33
N GLU A 20 -11.24 -0.53 8.47
CA GLU A 20 -10.56 0.50 9.25
C GLU A 20 -9.19 0.02 9.74
N ILE A 21 -9.10 -1.25 10.13
CA ILE A 21 -7.83 -1.84 10.60
C ILE A 21 -6.85 -1.96 9.45
N VAL A 22 -7.32 -2.42 8.29
CA VAL A 22 -6.48 -2.55 7.09
C VAL A 22 -6.03 -1.17 6.61
N TRP A 23 -6.92 -0.19 6.62
CA TRP A 23 -6.59 1.18 6.22
C TRP A 23 -5.53 1.80 7.13
N ASP A 24 -5.63 1.59 8.43
CA ASP A 24 -4.61 2.08 9.38
C ASP A 24 -3.24 1.49 9.07
N ILE A 25 -3.16 0.20 8.77
CA ILE A 25 -1.89 -0.45 8.40
C ILE A 25 -1.34 0.15 7.10
N LEU A 26 -2.21 0.35 6.12
CA LEU A 26 -1.85 0.84 4.79
C LEU A 26 -1.31 2.28 4.83
N THR A 27 -1.82 3.09 5.75
CA THR A 27 -1.48 4.53 5.83
C THR A 27 -0.47 4.85 6.92
N ASP A 28 -0.12 3.90 7.78
CA ASP A 28 0.85 4.10 8.86
C ASP A 28 2.28 3.92 8.33
N THR A 29 3.00 5.03 8.19
CA THR A 29 4.36 5.01 7.63
C THR A 29 5.33 4.21 8.50
N LEU A 30 5.06 4.03 9.80
CA LEU A 30 5.88 3.20 10.66
C LEU A 30 5.80 1.72 10.32
N LEU A 31 4.76 1.30 9.61
CA LEU A 31 4.55 -0.09 9.21
C LEU A 31 4.95 -0.37 7.76
N TRP A 32 5.25 0.65 6.97
CA TRP A 32 5.50 0.48 5.54
C TRP A 32 6.65 -0.50 5.25
N SER A 33 7.75 -0.43 6.00
CA SER A 33 8.86 -1.37 5.81
C SER A 33 8.52 -2.79 6.26
N SER A 34 7.49 -2.95 7.08
CA SER A 34 7.04 -4.28 7.52
C SER A 34 6.26 -5.02 6.44
N TRP A 35 5.49 -4.29 5.62
CA TRP A 35 4.72 -4.95 4.57
C TRP A 35 5.23 -4.67 3.15
N GLY A 36 5.97 -3.59 2.93
CA GLY A 36 6.53 -3.27 1.61
C GLY A 36 7.87 -3.96 1.39
N PRO A 37 7.95 -5.06 0.61
CA PRO A 37 9.18 -5.85 0.51
C PRO A 37 10.35 -5.11 -0.11
N SER A 38 10.06 -4.06 -0.91
CA SER A 38 11.10 -3.24 -1.54
C SER A 38 11.57 -2.08 -0.69
N LEU A 39 10.97 -1.89 0.51
CA LEU A 39 11.29 -0.77 1.40
C LEU A 39 12.05 -1.27 2.63
N VAL A 40 13.22 -0.68 2.87
CA VAL A 40 14.06 -1.00 4.04
C VAL A 40 13.79 -0.05 5.17
N ASP A 41 13.54 1.23 4.86
CA ASP A 41 13.31 2.26 5.85
C ASP A 41 12.47 3.38 5.25
N VAL A 42 11.80 4.15 6.11
CA VAL A 42 10.92 5.25 5.72
C VAL A 42 11.16 6.42 6.66
N GLN A 43 11.26 7.62 6.11
CA GLN A 43 11.32 8.86 6.89
C GLN A 43 10.21 9.78 6.41
N CYS A 44 9.27 10.09 7.29
CA CYS A 44 8.13 10.96 7.01
C CYS A 44 7.69 11.64 8.30
N ARG A 45 7.37 12.93 8.25
CA ARG A 45 6.85 13.67 9.39
C ARG A 45 5.49 13.14 9.83
N ASP A 46 4.65 12.79 8.85
CA ASP A 46 3.31 12.30 9.13
C ASP A 46 3.39 10.79 9.36
N ARG A 47 3.02 10.35 10.55
CA ARG A 47 2.90 8.92 10.81
C ARG A 47 1.83 8.33 9.90
N TYR A 48 0.63 8.94 9.90
CA TYR A 48 -0.44 8.56 8.98
C TYR A 48 -0.47 9.55 7.84
N ILE A 49 -0.38 9.03 6.62
CA ILE A 49 -0.29 9.89 5.43
C ILE A 49 -1.61 10.60 5.14
N ARG A 50 -1.48 11.71 4.42
CA ARG A 50 -2.58 12.53 3.90
C ARG A 50 -2.15 13.13 2.58
N LEU A 51 -3.06 13.82 1.91
CA LEU A 51 -2.72 14.51 0.67
C LEU A 51 -1.57 15.49 0.93
N GLY A 52 -0.53 15.38 0.11
CA GLY A 52 0.63 16.25 0.22
C GLY A 52 1.70 15.78 1.22
N SER A 53 1.49 14.67 1.93
CA SER A 53 2.54 14.09 2.78
C SER A 53 3.79 13.83 1.96
N LYS A 54 4.94 14.21 2.48
CA LYS A 54 6.24 14.06 1.82
C LYS A 54 7.25 13.42 2.75
N GLY A 55 8.15 12.67 2.16
CA GLY A 55 9.22 12.03 2.90
C GLY A 55 10.18 11.35 1.95
N ARG A 56 10.85 10.34 2.45
CA ARG A 56 11.74 9.53 1.63
C ARG A 56 11.70 8.07 2.08
N VAL A 57 11.91 7.20 1.13
CA VAL A 57 11.97 5.75 1.35
C VAL A 57 13.34 5.24 0.97
N LYS A 58 13.85 4.27 1.73
CA LYS A 58 15.09 3.58 1.42
C LYS A 58 14.76 2.26 0.76
N THR A 59 15.29 2.05 -0.44
CA THR A 59 15.05 0.83 -1.21
C THR A 59 16.01 -0.28 -0.81
N LEU A 60 15.76 -1.50 -1.31
CA LEU A 60 16.64 -2.67 -1.09
C LEU A 60 18.09 -2.42 -1.55
N LEU A 61 18.29 -1.53 -2.52
CA LEU A 61 19.62 -1.17 -3.01
C LEU A 61 20.28 -0.09 -2.17
N SER A 62 19.69 0.25 -1.03
CA SER A 62 20.19 1.27 -0.08
C SER A 62 20.16 2.70 -0.61
N PHE A 63 19.35 2.98 -1.64
CA PHE A 63 19.11 4.33 -2.12
C PHE A 63 17.92 4.95 -1.40
N TRP A 64 18.08 6.22 -1.02
CA TRP A 64 16.96 7.03 -0.53
C TRP A 64 16.30 7.73 -1.71
N LEU A 65 14.99 7.59 -1.85
CA LEU A 65 14.19 8.24 -2.87
C LEU A 65 13.13 9.10 -2.21
N PRO A 66 12.93 10.34 -2.68
CA PRO A 66 11.84 11.17 -2.17
C PRO A 66 10.51 10.62 -2.62
N PHE A 67 9.48 10.80 -1.80
CA PHE A 67 8.11 10.49 -2.19
C PHE A 67 7.17 11.61 -1.78
N ASP A 68 6.05 11.70 -2.48
CA ASP A 68 4.92 12.54 -2.09
C ASP A 68 3.61 11.83 -2.42
N ILE A 69 2.61 12.08 -1.56
CA ILE A 69 1.26 11.55 -1.74
C ILE A 69 0.51 12.51 -2.65
N ILE A 70 0.23 12.08 -3.87
CA ILE A 70 -0.33 12.93 -4.92
C ILE A 70 -1.85 12.84 -5.02
N GLU A 71 -2.43 11.73 -4.55
CA GLU A 71 -3.88 11.57 -4.46
C GLU A 71 -4.20 10.88 -3.14
N PHE A 72 -5.28 11.31 -2.48
CA PHE A 72 -5.67 10.72 -1.20
C PHE A 72 -7.16 10.94 -0.97
N ARG A 73 -7.87 9.85 -0.72
CA ARG A 73 -9.25 9.88 -0.25
C ARG A 73 -9.36 8.94 0.94
N GLN A 74 -9.72 9.48 2.09
CA GLN A 74 -9.80 8.73 3.35
C GLN A 74 -10.69 7.50 3.19
N MET A 75 -10.18 6.33 3.62
CA MET A 75 -10.88 5.04 3.60
C MET A 75 -11.23 4.55 2.20
N ASP A 76 -10.57 5.07 1.16
CA ASP A 76 -10.83 4.69 -0.23
C ASP A 76 -9.54 4.34 -0.95
N PHE A 77 -8.68 5.34 -1.26
CA PHE A 77 -7.45 5.07 -1.98
C PHE A 77 -6.40 6.17 -1.75
N TRP A 78 -5.14 5.83 -2.06
CA TRP A 78 -4.08 6.83 -2.18
C TRP A 78 -3.06 6.38 -3.21
N ASN A 79 -2.49 7.38 -3.89
CA ASN A 79 -1.45 7.20 -4.89
C ASN A 79 -0.26 8.06 -4.52
N TRP A 80 0.92 7.61 -4.87
CA TRP A 80 2.13 8.33 -4.56
C TRP A 80 3.06 8.43 -5.76
N ARG A 81 3.95 9.41 -5.68
CA ARG A 81 5.09 9.54 -6.58
C ARG A 81 6.35 9.20 -5.79
N VAL A 82 7.21 8.36 -6.37
CA VAL A 82 8.51 8.00 -5.78
C VAL A 82 9.57 8.40 -6.78
N GLY A 83 10.49 9.29 -6.38
CA GLY A 83 11.41 9.91 -7.32
C GLY A 83 10.62 10.71 -8.36
N ALA A 84 10.87 10.45 -9.63
CA ALA A 84 10.20 11.13 -10.76
C ALA A 84 9.00 10.34 -11.30
N LEU A 85 8.67 9.16 -10.73
CA LEU A 85 7.67 8.25 -11.30
C LEU A 85 6.45 8.14 -10.40
N GLU A 86 5.26 8.15 -11.02
CA GLU A 86 4.07 7.69 -10.33
C GLU A 86 4.23 6.19 -10.08
N ALA A 87 4.13 5.81 -8.80
CA ALA A 87 4.32 4.43 -8.38
C ALA A 87 2.96 3.73 -8.22
N THR A 88 2.90 2.71 -7.36
CA THR A 88 1.68 1.93 -7.17
C THR A 88 0.55 2.76 -6.56
N GLY A 89 -0.68 2.49 -7.01
CA GLY A 89 -1.89 2.95 -6.35
C GLY A 89 -2.34 1.91 -5.32
N HIS A 90 -3.04 2.37 -4.29
CA HIS A 90 -3.48 1.55 -3.18
C HIS A 90 -4.95 1.85 -2.92
N LYS A 91 -5.81 0.84 -3.07
CA LYS A 91 -7.26 1.03 -2.95
C LYS A 91 -7.86 -0.02 -2.03
N ILE A 92 -8.79 0.40 -1.17
CA ILE A 92 -9.55 -0.50 -0.33
C ILE A 92 -11.02 -0.48 -0.76
N ILE A 93 -11.61 -1.67 -0.86
CA ILE A 93 -13.02 -1.86 -1.18
C ILE A 93 -13.70 -2.44 0.06
N HIS A 94 -14.73 -1.77 0.55
CA HIS A 94 -15.48 -2.21 1.71
C HIS A 94 -16.45 -3.30 1.29
N ASP A 95 -16.27 -4.53 1.79
CA ASP A 95 -17.17 -5.65 1.49
C ASP A 95 -18.24 -5.80 2.57
N THR A 96 -17.80 -5.88 3.83
CA THR A 96 -18.66 -5.93 5.00
C THR A 96 -18.01 -5.13 6.13
N ASP A 97 -18.64 -5.07 7.30
CA ASP A 97 -18.05 -4.43 8.48
C ASP A 97 -16.77 -5.14 8.94
N ASN A 98 -16.62 -6.41 8.58
CA ASN A 98 -15.51 -7.27 9.03
C ASN A 98 -14.68 -7.83 7.88
N SER A 99 -14.82 -7.29 6.68
CA SER A 99 -14.01 -7.73 5.54
C SER A 99 -13.87 -6.62 4.51
N CYS A 100 -12.77 -6.67 3.76
CA CYS A 100 -12.49 -5.73 2.69
C CYS A 100 -11.65 -6.40 1.62
N THR A 101 -11.54 -5.75 0.47
CA THR A 101 -10.63 -6.16 -0.60
C THR A 101 -9.61 -5.06 -0.80
N LEU A 102 -8.34 -5.40 -0.69
CA LEU A 102 -7.24 -4.46 -0.88
C LEU A 102 -6.61 -4.69 -2.25
N CYS A 103 -6.48 -3.63 -3.04
CA CYS A 103 -5.95 -3.70 -4.39
C CYS A 103 -4.76 -2.77 -4.54
N PHE A 104 -3.72 -3.25 -5.22
CA PHE A 104 -2.60 -2.42 -5.66
C PHE A 104 -2.64 -2.32 -7.18
N ASP A 105 -2.55 -1.08 -7.68
CA ASP A 105 -2.61 -0.78 -9.10
C ASP A 105 -1.24 -0.34 -9.61
N MET A 106 -0.92 -0.71 -10.85
CA MET A 106 0.33 -0.31 -11.49
C MET A 106 0.13 -0.20 -12.99
N PRO A 107 0.97 0.57 -13.71
CA PRO A 107 0.93 0.57 -15.17
C PRO A 107 1.22 -0.83 -15.71
N TRP A 108 0.65 -1.16 -16.88
CA TRP A 108 0.80 -2.50 -17.46
C TRP A 108 2.27 -2.88 -17.68
N TRP A 109 3.13 -1.91 -18.01
CA TRP A 109 4.55 -2.16 -18.24
C TRP A 109 5.32 -2.54 -16.96
N ALA A 110 4.73 -2.31 -15.79
CA ALA A 110 5.32 -2.67 -14.51
C ALA A 110 4.89 -4.06 -14.02
N VAL A 111 4.46 -4.92 -14.94
CA VAL A 111 3.97 -6.27 -14.62
C VAL A 111 4.99 -7.10 -13.83
N PHE A 112 6.29 -6.86 -14.02
CA PHE A 112 7.35 -7.54 -13.27
C PHE A 112 7.33 -7.22 -11.77
N TYR A 113 6.60 -6.18 -11.38
CA TYR A 113 6.46 -5.78 -9.97
C TYR A 113 5.32 -6.54 -9.26
N LEU A 114 4.50 -7.31 -9.99
CA LEU A 114 3.39 -8.08 -9.42
C LEU A 114 3.80 -8.97 -8.25
N PRO A 115 4.93 -9.72 -8.29
CA PRO A 115 5.32 -10.54 -7.15
C PRO A 115 5.57 -9.74 -5.88
N VAL A 116 6.10 -8.53 -6.01
CA VAL A 116 6.34 -7.62 -4.88
C VAL A 116 4.99 -7.18 -4.27
N CYS A 117 4.05 -6.81 -5.11
CA CYS A 117 2.70 -6.42 -4.67
C CYS A 117 1.97 -7.59 -4.02
N TRP A 118 2.08 -8.80 -4.59
CA TRP A 118 1.48 -9.99 -4.02
C TRP A 118 2.01 -10.26 -2.62
N LEU A 119 3.33 -10.16 -2.43
CA LEU A 119 3.94 -10.35 -1.12
C LEU A 119 3.52 -9.26 -0.14
N ALA A 120 3.43 -8.02 -0.59
CA ALA A 120 2.95 -6.91 0.23
C ALA A 120 1.53 -7.15 0.72
N LEU A 121 0.62 -7.59 -0.16
CA LEU A 121 -0.76 -7.90 0.21
C LEU A 121 -0.82 -9.02 1.27
N ASN A 122 -0.01 -10.06 1.12
CA ASN A 122 0.06 -11.15 2.09
C ASN A 122 0.56 -10.67 3.44
N ARG A 123 1.56 -9.79 3.46
CA ARG A 123 2.10 -9.23 4.71
C ARG A 123 1.09 -8.33 5.41
N ILE A 124 0.34 -7.54 4.66
CA ILE A 124 -0.73 -6.69 5.24
C ILE A 124 -1.81 -7.59 5.85
N ASP A 125 -2.22 -8.65 5.15
CA ASP A 125 -3.18 -9.60 5.68
C ASP A 125 -2.69 -10.18 7.02
N THR A 126 -1.45 -10.63 7.08
CA THR A 126 -0.84 -11.17 8.30
C THR A 126 -0.84 -10.13 9.43
N LEU A 127 -0.42 -8.90 9.15
CA LEU A 127 -0.41 -7.82 10.14
C LEU A 127 -1.82 -7.52 10.65
N ALA A 128 -2.80 -7.50 9.76
CA ALA A 128 -4.20 -7.24 10.14
C ALA A 128 -4.73 -8.34 11.05
N MET A 129 -4.45 -9.60 10.75
CA MET A 129 -4.87 -10.72 11.57
C MET A 129 -4.21 -10.70 12.95
N ILE A 130 -2.94 -10.32 13.03
CA ILE A 130 -2.23 -10.17 14.30
C ILE A 130 -2.88 -9.09 15.15
N GLN A 131 -3.24 -7.93 14.57
CA GLN A 131 -3.89 -6.85 15.30
C GLN A 131 -5.25 -7.25 15.87
N VAL A 132 -6.03 -7.99 15.10
CA VAL A 132 -7.34 -8.48 15.55
C VAL A 132 -7.19 -9.46 16.72
N HIS A 133 -6.21 -10.35 16.65
CA HIS A 133 -6.00 -11.40 17.66
C HIS A 133 -5.28 -10.90 18.92
N SER A 134 -4.68 -9.71 18.88
CA SER A 134 -3.97 -9.14 20.04
C SER A 134 -4.84 -8.26 20.93
N HIS A 135 -6.13 -8.10 20.58
CA HIS A 135 -7.09 -7.27 21.33
C HIS A 135 -8.16 -8.09 22.01
#